data_a2cb07e10e5090d3ce6dd576ba1db6e1
#
_entry.id   a2cb07e10e5090d3ce6dd576ba1db6e1
#
_cell.length_a   1.000
_cell.length_b   1.000
_cell.length_c   1.000
_cell.angle_alpha   90.00
_cell.angle_beta   90.00
_cell.angle_gamma   90.00
#
_symmetry.space_group_name_H-M   'P 1'
#
loop_
_entity.id
_entity.type
_entity.pdbx_description
1 polymer ?
#
loop_
_entity_poly.entity_id
_entity_poly.type
_entity_poly.pdbx_seq_one_letter_code
_entity_poly.pdbx_strand_id
1 'polypeptide(L)'
;YTRVLNKHTWAQNCTAFHSVFDDTGIIGISGVADAAHAGDMVSVMAAELQAVAAGGVDGKELERAKAATISSILMNLESKAVVAEDIGRQILTYGERKSPAEFIAQVKALTPGEVSAIAAAAIKSTPTLCTVGDLSTAPRYEAVKAMF
;
A
#
# COMPACT_ATOMS: atom_id res chain seq x y z
N TYR A 1 -2.15 4.70 -9.76
CA TYR A 1 -2.54 5.56 -10.89
C TYR A 1 -3.46 4.81 -11.86
N THR A 2 -3.02 3.73 -12.50
CA THR A 2 -3.75 3.07 -13.61
C THR A 2 -5.12 2.51 -13.22
N ARG A 3 -5.32 2.06 -12.01
CA ARG A 3 -6.58 1.43 -11.58
C ARG A 3 -7.59 2.41 -11.01
N VAL A 4 -7.15 3.47 -10.35
CA VAL A 4 -8.03 4.44 -9.70
C VAL A 4 -8.02 5.77 -10.45
N LEU A 5 -6.90 6.48 -10.49
CA LEU A 5 -6.86 7.85 -11.03
C LEU A 5 -7.19 7.93 -12.51
N ASN A 6 -6.80 6.94 -13.32
CA ASN A 6 -7.15 6.92 -14.75
C ASN A 6 -8.62 6.57 -15.03
N LYS A 7 -9.33 6.00 -14.06
CA LYS A 7 -10.74 5.61 -14.22
C LYS A 7 -11.71 6.61 -13.59
N HIS A 8 -11.28 7.29 -12.55
CA HIS A 8 -12.10 8.14 -11.71
C HIS A 8 -11.56 9.56 -11.71
N THR A 9 -12.12 10.43 -12.55
CA THR A 9 -11.65 11.81 -12.75
C THR A 9 -11.82 12.69 -11.51
N TRP A 10 -12.70 12.31 -10.59
CA TRP A 10 -12.91 12.97 -9.31
C TRP A 10 -11.88 12.57 -8.23
N ALA A 11 -11.09 11.52 -8.47
CA ALA A 11 -10.02 11.10 -7.57
C ALA A 11 -8.75 11.91 -7.86
N GLN A 12 -8.24 12.62 -6.87
CA GLN A 12 -7.04 13.46 -6.98
C GLN A 12 -5.78 12.70 -6.56
N ASN A 13 -5.89 11.82 -5.57
CA ASN A 13 -4.80 10.95 -5.13
C ASN A 13 -5.35 9.61 -4.63
N CYS A 14 -4.59 8.55 -4.84
CA CYS A 14 -4.83 7.24 -4.22
C CYS A 14 -3.50 6.51 -4.08
N THR A 15 -3.06 6.30 -2.85
CA THR A 15 -1.74 5.75 -2.54
C THR A 15 -1.84 4.74 -1.40
N ALA A 16 -1.24 3.57 -1.57
CA ALA A 16 -1.06 2.64 -0.48
C ALA A 16 0.12 3.08 0.39
N PHE A 17 0.00 2.89 1.69
CA PHE A 17 1.06 3.14 2.66
C PHE A 17 1.22 1.94 3.59
N HIS A 18 2.38 1.83 4.18
CA HIS A 18 2.65 0.88 5.25
C HIS A 18 3.58 1.50 6.29
N SER A 19 3.41 1.07 7.54
CA SER A 19 4.34 1.36 8.64
C SER A 19 4.68 0.04 9.31
N VAL A 20 5.97 -0.21 9.47
CA VAL A 20 6.49 -1.45 10.07
C VAL A 20 7.08 -1.12 11.44
N PHE A 21 6.67 -1.89 12.43
CA PHE A 21 7.21 -1.89 13.80
C PHE A 21 7.83 -3.26 14.08
N ASP A 22 8.48 -3.42 15.23
CA ASP A 22 9.21 -4.66 15.56
C ASP A 22 8.31 -5.89 15.65
N ASP A 23 7.10 -5.72 16.17
CA ASP A 23 6.14 -6.78 16.47
C ASP A 23 4.82 -6.67 15.71
N THR A 24 4.61 -5.58 14.96
CA THR A 24 3.36 -5.30 14.26
C THR A 24 3.56 -4.40 13.05
N GLY A 25 2.48 -4.03 12.38
CA GLY A 25 2.51 -3.09 11.28
C GLY A 25 1.12 -2.57 10.95
N ILE A 26 1.11 -1.46 10.22
CA ILE A 26 -0.09 -0.86 9.67
C ILE A 26 0.03 -0.86 8.15
N ILE A 27 -0.96 -1.34 7.46
CA ILE A 27 -1.12 -1.21 6.03
C ILE A 27 -2.43 -0.48 5.74
N GLY A 28 -2.42 0.42 4.79
CA GLY A 28 -3.61 1.16 4.45
C GLY A 28 -3.56 1.81 3.08
N ILE A 29 -4.66 2.43 2.70
CA ILE A 29 -4.79 3.23 1.49
C ILE A 29 -5.24 4.63 1.91
N SER A 30 -4.55 5.63 1.40
CA SER A 30 -4.92 7.04 1.52
C SER A 30 -5.48 7.52 0.20
N GLY A 31 -6.62 8.18 0.22
CA GLY A 31 -7.26 8.73 -0.95
C GLY A 31 -7.69 10.17 -0.76
N VAL A 32 -7.63 10.95 -1.83
CA VAL A 32 -8.14 12.33 -1.89
C VAL A 32 -9.09 12.42 -3.08
N ALA A 33 -10.28 12.91 -2.83
CA ALA A 33 -11.33 13.06 -3.83
C ALA A 33 -12.12 14.34 -3.60
N ASP A 34 -12.92 14.72 -4.58
CA ASP A 34 -13.88 15.80 -4.43
C ASP A 34 -14.92 15.41 -3.36
N ALA A 35 -15.40 16.39 -2.60
CA ALA A 35 -16.33 16.17 -1.48
C ALA A 35 -17.60 15.39 -1.88
N ALA A 36 -18.12 15.61 -3.08
CA ALA A 36 -19.26 14.88 -3.61
C ALA A 36 -19.03 13.37 -3.78
N HIS A 37 -17.77 12.96 -3.89
CA HIS A 37 -17.33 11.57 -4.16
C HIS A 37 -16.58 10.91 -2.99
N ALA A 38 -16.69 11.46 -1.77
CA ALA A 38 -16.01 10.88 -0.60
C ALA A 38 -16.44 9.42 -0.35
N GLY A 39 -17.72 9.09 -0.49
CA GLY A 39 -18.24 7.72 -0.36
C GLY A 39 -17.77 6.79 -1.48
N ASP A 40 -17.74 7.30 -2.72
CA ASP A 40 -17.25 6.55 -3.88
C ASP A 40 -15.77 6.20 -3.71
N MET A 41 -14.97 7.15 -3.19
CA MET A 41 -13.55 6.93 -2.94
C MET A 41 -13.30 5.81 -1.95
N VAL A 42 -14.03 5.78 -0.83
CA VAL A 42 -13.94 4.69 0.16
C VAL A 42 -14.30 3.36 -0.47
N SER A 43 -15.38 3.32 -1.27
CA SER A 43 -15.83 2.10 -1.94
C SER A 43 -14.80 1.58 -2.95
N VAL A 44 -14.18 2.48 -3.72
CA VAL A 44 -13.11 2.12 -4.69
C VAL A 44 -11.87 1.59 -3.96
N MET A 45 -11.45 2.24 -2.87
CA MET A 45 -10.30 1.77 -2.08
C MET A 45 -10.54 0.38 -1.48
N ALA A 46 -11.74 0.13 -0.94
CA ALA A 46 -12.11 -1.18 -0.41
C ALA A 46 -12.13 -2.25 -1.51
N ALA A 47 -12.74 -1.95 -2.66
CA ALA A 47 -12.82 -2.87 -3.79
C ALA A 47 -11.43 -3.24 -4.36
N GLU A 48 -10.52 -2.28 -4.46
CA GLU A 48 -9.15 -2.55 -4.94
C GLU A 48 -8.37 -3.44 -3.96
N LEU A 49 -8.53 -3.24 -2.65
CA LEU A 49 -7.88 -4.08 -1.65
C LEU A 49 -8.44 -5.51 -1.66
N GLN A 50 -9.77 -5.65 -1.77
CA GLN A 50 -10.43 -6.95 -1.90
C GLN A 50 -10.02 -7.68 -3.19
N ALA A 51 -9.89 -6.96 -4.30
CA ALA A 51 -9.46 -7.55 -5.56
C ALA A 51 -8.05 -8.16 -5.45
N VAL A 52 -7.12 -7.47 -4.78
CA VAL A 52 -5.77 -7.99 -4.52
C VAL A 52 -5.84 -9.20 -3.60
N ALA A 53 -6.61 -9.15 -2.53
CA ALA A 53 -6.80 -10.24 -1.58
C ALA A 53 -7.41 -11.50 -2.21
N ALA A 54 -8.31 -11.32 -3.18
CA ALA A 54 -8.94 -12.39 -3.94
C ALA A 54 -8.07 -13.02 -5.04
N GLY A 55 -6.81 -12.61 -5.18
CA GLY A 55 -5.91 -13.13 -6.21
C GLY A 55 -5.90 -12.33 -7.51
N GLY A 56 -6.50 -11.15 -7.54
CA GLY A 56 -6.59 -10.28 -8.72
C GLY A 56 -5.29 -9.53 -9.06
N VAL A 57 -4.13 -10.10 -8.73
CA VAL A 57 -2.82 -9.53 -9.08
C VAL A 57 -2.40 -10.04 -10.45
N ASP A 58 -2.44 -9.16 -11.45
CA ASP A 58 -1.90 -9.49 -12.78
C ASP A 58 -0.37 -9.56 -12.76
N GLY A 59 0.19 -10.57 -13.43
CA GLY A 59 1.64 -10.77 -13.52
C GLY A 59 2.37 -9.57 -14.11
N LYS A 60 1.80 -8.88 -15.10
CA LYS A 60 2.40 -7.68 -15.69
C LYS A 60 2.39 -6.50 -14.71
N GLU A 61 1.34 -6.36 -13.91
CA GLU A 61 1.26 -5.34 -12.87
C GLU A 61 2.30 -5.61 -11.77
N LEU A 62 2.47 -6.86 -11.37
CA LEU A 62 3.48 -7.24 -10.39
C LEU A 62 4.90 -6.97 -10.90
N GLU A 63 5.23 -7.36 -12.14
CA GLU A 63 6.55 -7.09 -12.70
C GLU A 63 6.85 -5.59 -12.81
N ARG A 64 5.84 -4.78 -13.18
CA ARG A 64 5.98 -3.32 -13.17
C ARG A 64 6.21 -2.77 -11.76
N ALA A 65 5.49 -3.28 -10.76
CA ALA A 65 5.66 -2.88 -9.35
C ALA A 65 7.05 -3.26 -8.83
N LYS A 66 7.54 -4.47 -9.14
CA LYS A 66 8.91 -4.91 -8.81
C LYS A 66 9.95 -3.99 -9.43
N ALA A 67 9.82 -3.68 -10.72
CA ALA A 67 10.75 -2.78 -11.41
C ALA A 67 10.76 -1.38 -10.78
N ALA A 68 9.59 -0.82 -10.46
CA ALA A 68 9.47 0.48 -9.79
C ALA A 68 10.10 0.46 -8.38
N THR A 69 9.88 -0.60 -7.62
CA THR A 69 10.46 -0.78 -6.27
C THR A 69 11.98 -0.88 -6.34
N ILE A 70 12.51 -1.70 -7.26
CA ILE A 70 13.96 -1.84 -7.46
C ILE A 70 14.60 -0.51 -7.87
N SER A 71 13.96 0.22 -8.80
CA SER A 71 14.43 1.55 -9.21
C SER A 71 14.45 2.52 -8.03
N SER A 72 13.41 2.53 -7.19
CA SER A 72 13.36 3.36 -5.99
C SER A 72 14.48 3.02 -4.99
N ILE A 73 14.73 1.73 -4.77
CA ILE A 73 15.84 1.28 -3.90
C ILE A 73 17.19 1.81 -4.43
N LEU A 74 17.44 1.65 -5.72
CA LEU A 74 18.71 2.10 -6.33
C LEU A 74 18.87 3.62 -6.27
N MET A 75 17.82 4.40 -6.55
CA MET A 75 17.85 5.85 -6.44
C MET A 75 18.12 6.31 -5.00
N ASN A 76 17.52 5.66 -4.01
CA ASN A 76 17.72 5.98 -2.60
C ASN A 76 19.18 5.76 -2.15
N LEU A 77 19.89 4.81 -2.77
CA LEU A 77 21.31 4.54 -2.47
C LEU A 77 22.25 5.67 -2.93
N GLU A 78 21.81 6.56 -3.80
CA GLU A 78 22.61 7.72 -4.22
C GLU A 78 22.70 8.79 -3.12
N SER A 79 21.74 8.81 -2.18
CA SER A 79 21.74 9.76 -1.06
C SER A 79 22.39 9.16 0.17
N LYS A 80 23.54 9.71 0.58
CA LYS A 80 24.24 9.28 1.81
C LYS A 80 23.39 9.42 3.08
N ALA A 81 22.53 10.44 3.13
CA ALA A 81 21.63 10.65 4.26
C ALA A 81 20.59 9.54 4.36
N VAL A 82 19.97 9.18 3.23
CA VAL A 82 19.00 8.07 3.17
C VAL A 82 19.66 6.74 3.51
N VAL A 83 20.87 6.50 3.02
CA VAL A 83 21.63 5.27 3.36
C VAL A 83 21.95 5.20 4.84
N ALA A 84 22.37 6.30 5.46
CA ALA A 84 22.66 6.33 6.90
C ALA A 84 21.43 6.08 7.75
N GLU A 85 20.29 6.70 7.40
CA GLU A 85 19.00 6.46 8.05
C GLU A 85 18.55 5.00 7.89
N ASP A 86 18.66 4.45 6.69
CA ASP A 86 18.29 3.07 6.41
C ASP A 86 19.11 2.06 7.21
N ILE A 87 20.43 2.27 7.31
CA ILE A 87 21.31 1.45 8.14
C ILE A 87 20.88 1.51 9.61
N GLY A 88 20.68 2.73 10.14
CA GLY A 88 20.26 2.91 11.52
C GLY A 88 18.92 2.22 11.82
N ARG A 89 17.94 2.41 10.95
CA ARG A 89 16.63 1.77 11.08
C ARG A 89 16.72 0.26 11.02
N GLN A 90 17.46 -0.32 10.08
CA GLN A 90 17.61 -1.77 9.96
C GLN A 90 18.28 -2.40 11.19
N ILE A 91 19.35 -1.78 11.71
CA ILE A 91 20.01 -2.26 12.93
C ILE A 91 19.08 -2.20 14.13
N LEU A 92 18.31 -1.11 14.27
CA LEU A 92 17.37 -0.96 15.40
C LEU A 92 16.20 -1.94 15.31
N THR A 93 15.67 -2.20 14.12
CA THR A 93 14.48 -3.03 13.92
C THR A 93 14.82 -4.53 13.79
N TYR A 94 15.90 -4.87 13.09
CA TYR A 94 16.22 -6.27 12.76
C TYR A 94 17.50 -6.79 13.43
N GLY A 95 18.27 -5.92 14.09
CA GLY A 95 19.56 -6.28 14.66
C GLY A 95 20.68 -6.46 13.63
N GLU A 96 20.37 -6.43 12.34
CA GLU A 96 21.33 -6.64 11.24
C GLU A 96 21.01 -5.74 10.04
N ARG A 97 21.99 -5.54 9.18
CA ARG A 97 21.82 -4.84 7.90
C ARG A 97 21.73 -5.84 6.75
N LYS A 98 20.62 -5.85 6.04
CA LYS A 98 20.50 -6.54 4.75
C LYS A 98 21.10 -5.69 3.64
N SER A 99 21.86 -6.31 2.76
CA SER A 99 22.42 -5.61 1.62
C SER A 99 21.32 -5.22 0.60
N PRO A 100 21.50 -4.15 -0.18
CA PRO A 100 20.60 -3.82 -1.27
C PRO A 100 20.39 -4.96 -2.27
N ALA A 101 21.44 -5.75 -2.52
CA ALA A 101 21.36 -6.90 -3.41
C ALA A 101 20.40 -7.99 -2.88
N GLU A 102 20.41 -8.23 -1.58
CA GLU A 102 19.49 -9.17 -0.92
C GLU A 102 18.05 -8.68 -1.01
N PHE A 103 17.80 -7.37 -0.75
CA PHE A 103 16.46 -6.79 -0.94
C PHE A 103 15.96 -6.93 -2.37
N ILE A 104 16.80 -6.62 -3.35
CA ILE A 104 16.46 -6.75 -4.77
C ILE A 104 16.16 -8.20 -5.12
N ALA A 105 16.92 -9.16 -4.60
CA ALA A 105 16.68 -10.58 -4.81
C ALA A 105 15.32 -11.01 -4.22
N GLN A 106 14.98 -10.56 -3.01
CA GLN A 106 13.68 -10.83 -2.38
C GLN A 106 12.53 -10.22 -3.19
N VAL A 107 12.65 -8.96 -3.64
CA VAL A 107 11.62 -8.32 -4.48
C VAL A 107 11.41 -9.08 -5.79
N LYS A 108 12.49 -9.54 -6.44
CA LYS A 108 12.40 -10.34 -7.68
C LYS A 108 11.71 -11.68 -7.47
N ALA A 109 11.92 -12.31 -6.32
CA ALA A 109 11.36 -13.62 -5.99
C ALA A 109 9.85 -13.60 -5.67
N LEU A 110 9.27 -12.42 -5.34
CA LEU A 110 7.85 -12.30 -4.99
C LEU A 110 6.93 -12.86 -6.08
N THR A 111 5.91 -13.58 -5.65
CA THR A 111 4.87 -14.15 -6.50
C THR A 111 3.53 -13.44 -6.31
N PRO A 112 2.62 -13.47 -7.30
CA PRO A 112 1.27 -12.93 -7.13
C PRO A 112 0.52 -13.53 -5.94
N GLY A 113 0.71 -14.84 -5.70
CA GLY A 113 0.08 -15.54 -4.58
C GLY A 113 0.51 -15.05 -3.21
N GLU A 114 1.80 -14.73 -3.02
CA GLU A 114 2.31 -14.17 -1.77
C GLU A 114 1.73 -12.79 -1.49
N VAL A 115 1.65 -11.93 -2.51
CA VAL A 115 1.03 -10.60 -2.39
C VAL A 115 -0.44 -10.71 -1.99
N SER A 116 -1.17 -11.60 -2.65
CA SER A 116 -2.60 -11.84 -2.34
C SER A 116 -2.79 -12.44 -0.95
N ALA A 117 -1.91 -13.33 -0.51
CA ALA A 117 -2.00 -13.92 0.84
C ALA A 117 -1.81 -12.87 1.93
N ILE A 118 -0.86 -11.93 1.76
CA ILE A 118 -0.65 -10.83 2.71
C ILE A 118 -1.87 -9.89 2.72
N ALA A 119 -2.40 -9.52 1.55
CA ALA A 119 -3.59 -8.70 1.46
C ALA A 119 -4.80 -9.38 2.11
N ALA A 120 -4.99 -10.68 1.87
CA ALA A 120 -6.06 -11.48 2.49
C ALA A 120 -5.91 -11.59 4.02
N ALA A 121 -4.69 -11.61 4.54
CA ALA A 121 -4.45 -11.55 5.97
C ALA A 121 -4.79 -10.18 6.55
N ALA A 122 -4.43 -9.10 5.85
CA ALA A 122 -4.67 -7.74 6.28
C ALA A 122 -6.18 -7.40 6.37
N ILE A 123 -6.98 -7.82 5.39
CA ILE A 123 -8.43 -7.55 5.38
C ILE A 123 -9.25 -8.37 6.39
N LYS A 124 -8.63 -9.35 7.07
CA LYS A 124 -9.30 -10.08 8.17
C LYS A 124 -9.42 -9.25 9.44
N SER A 125 -8.59 -8.22 9.58
CA SER A 125 -8.68 -7.31 10.72
C SER A 125 -9.77 -6.27 10.50
N THR A 126 -10.37 -5.81 11.60
CA THR A 126 -11.35 -4.73 11.55
C THR A 126 -10.70 -3.47 10.98
N PRO A 127 -11.25 -2.85 9.92
CA PRO A 127 -10.65 -1.66 9.33
C PRO A 127 -10.76 -0.45 10.24
N THR A 128 -9.79 0.45 10.17
CA THR A 128 -9.88 1.78 10.76
C THR A 128 -10.12 2.79 9.65
N LEU A 129 -11.11 3.64 9.80
CA LEU A 129 -11.42 4.72 8.86
C LEU A 129 -11.10 6.07 9.50
N CYS A 130 -10.31 6.88 8.81
CA CYS A 130 -10.10 8.28 9.15
C CYS A 130 -10.46 9.14 7.93
N THR A 131 -11.35 10.10 8.12
CA THR A 131 -11.80 11.02 7.06
C THR A 131 -11.70 12.45 7.53
N VAL A 132 -11.23 13.33 6.63
CA VAL A 132 -11.05 14.77 6.92
C VAL A 132 -11.59 15.58 5.74
N GLY A 133 -12.38 16.62 6.04
CA GLY A 133 -12.95 17.52 5.04
C GLY A 133 -14.47 17.63 5.15
N ASP A 134 -15.14 17.87 4.02
CA ASP A 134 -16.59 17.80 3.95
C ASP A 134 -17.03 16.33 3.91
N LEU A 135 -17.69 15.90 4.97
CA LEU A 135 -18.09 14.53 5.22
C LEU A 135 -19.56 14.26 4.89
N SER A 136 -20.23 15.17 4.22
CA SER A 136 -21.68 15.06 3.91
C SER A 136 -22.01 13.78 3.09
N THR A 137 -21.09 13.33 2.25
CA THR A 137 -21.22 12.12 1.44
C THR A 137 -20.39 10.93 1.96
N ALA A 138 -19.63 11.11 3.04
CA ALA A 138 -18.79 10.06 3.59
C ALA A 138 -19.66 8.94 4.19
N PRO A 139 -19.31 7.66 3.97
CA PRO A 139 -20.05 6.55 4.54
C PRO A 139 -19.88 6.47 6.05
N ARG A 140 -20.88 5.99 6.76
CA ARG A 140 -20.75 5.67 8.17
C ARG A 140 -19.81 4.48 8.36
N TYR A 141 -19.10 4.45 9.48
CA TYR A 141 -18.12 3.39 9.78
C TYR A 141 -18.69 1.98 9.64
N GLU A 142 -19.93 1.72 10.09
CA GLU A 142 -20.55 0.40 9.97
C GLU A 142 -20.73 -0.05 8.51
N ALA A 143 -21.00 0.88 7.60
CA ALA A 143 -21.06 0.58 6.17
C ALA A 143 -19.67 0.20 5.62
N VAL A 144 -18.60 0.87 6.06
CA VAL A 144 -17.24 0.53 5.67
C VAL A 144 -16.79 -0.81 6.24
N LYS A 145 -17.12 -1.08 7.50
CA LYS A 145 -16.84 -2.36 8.15
C LYS A 145 -17.52 -3.53 7.44
N ALA A 146 -18.71 -3.31 6.93
CA ALA A 146 -19.47 -4.34 6.18
C ALA A 146 -18.89 -4.64 4.78
N MET A 147 -17.91 -3.85 4.30
CA MET A 147 -17.20 -4.11 3.05
C MET A 147 -16.10 -5.16 3.21
N PHE A 148 -15.66 -5.47 4.43
CA PHE A 148 -14.59 -6.41 4.77
C PHE A 148 -15.09 -7.55 5.63
#